data_7b73104b0254a7452700728b2996ba73
#
_entry.id   7b73104b0254a7452700728b2996ba73
#
_cell.length_a   1.000
_cell.length_b   1.000
_cell.length_c   1.000
_cell.angle_alpha   90.00
_cell.angle_beta   90.00
_cell.angle_gamma   90.00
#
_symmetry.space_group_name_H-M   'P 1'
#
loop_
_entity.id
_entity.type
_entity.pdbx_description
1 polymer ?
#
loop_
_entity_poly.entity_id
_entity_poly.type
_entity_poly.pdbx_seq_one_letter_code
_entity_poly.pdbx_strand_id
1 'polypeptide(L)'
;VVMPFLPLYMAELGVRDVGWIALWTGFTLGVTPAITALLAPAWGRLSDRFGRKLLVARSLASFVVIMAAMAWVTHPWHLFALRAIQGLFAGYGPLCLAMAAESSPKDRVAQSIGTVQTAQRLGPALGPVIGGAVAGLVGLRTAFLVTSVFYVIALVQLLILYQEPPVEQAASAGAPARVSFSTVLAFENFLLLMAAIFGLQFVDRSFGPVLPLQVAAMGVAPGRVAFVSGVVFSALACSAAAGHHLCARLLRRWSARDVISGAALVSAGAVALFAVIGAAWALVLAAAIFGASVGVAMTAAYTAAAGVLPANARGAGFGFLSTASLAGVAVSPVACGFLAATDIRIVFAADAVTLCVLAVLVRRVMIEQRRVAEAPVVADP
;
A
#
# COMPACT_ATOMS: atom_id res chain seq x y z
N VAL A 1 5.98 1.27 -11.25
CA VAL A 1 7.16 1.45 -12.10
C VAL A 1 7.86 2.77 -11.80
N VAL A 2 7.26 3.94 -11.94
CA VAL A 2 7.93 5.26 -11.87
C VAL A 2 7.84 5.94 -10.50
N MET A 3 6.83 5.61 -9.68
CA MET A 3 6.56 6.29 -8.41
C MET A 3 7.75 6.34 -7.42
N PRO A 4 8.58 5.29 -7.28
CA PRO A 4 9.74 5.33 -6.41
C PRO A 4 10.83 6.32 -6.85
N PHE A 5 10.80 6.79 -8.10
CA PHE A 5 11.82 7.68 -8.66
C PHE A 5 11.36 9.13 -8.78
N LEU A 6 10.18 9.46 -8.22
CA LEU A 6 9.68 10.82 -8.22
C LEU A 6 10.67 11.84 -7.67
N PRO A 7 11.43 11.60 -6.58
CA PRO A 7 12.43 12.54 -6.10
C PRO A 7 13.47 12.89 -7.17
N LEU A 8 13.94 11.88 -7.93
CA LEU A 8 14.90 12.10 -9.01
C LEU A 8 14.28 12.91 -10.15
N TYR A 9 12.99 12.67 -10.45
CA TYR A 9 12.28 13.42 -11.46
C TYR A 9 12.05 14.88 -11.04
N MET A 10 11.79 15.15 -9.74
CA MET A 10 11.72 16.53 -9.23
C MET A 10 13.05 17.27 -9.42
N ALA A 11 14.19 16.58 -9.24
CA ALA A 11 15.50 17.16 -9.52
C ALA A 11 15.68 17.49 -11.02
N GLU A 12 15.24 16.60 -11.94
CA GLU A 12 15.24 16.88 -13.39
C GLU A 12 14.32 18.04 -13.77
N LEU A 13 13.24 18.29 -13.03
CA LEU A 13 12.35 19.43 -13.22
C LEU A 13 12.90 20.75 -12.66
N GLY A 14 14.19 20.74 -12.21
CA GLY A 14 14.92 21.93 -11.80
C GLY A 14 14.85 22.26 -10.31
N VAL A 15 14.27 21.41 -9.48
CA VAL A 15 14.31 21.57 -8.01
C VAL A 15 15.69 21.14 -7.52
N ARG A 16 16.50 22.08 -6.98
CA ARG A 16 17.90 21.81 -6.59
C ARG A 16 18.06 21.51 -5.10
N ASP A 17 17.23 22.10 -4.28
CA ASP A 17 17.26 21.90 -2.83
C ASP A 17 16.62 20.56 -2.44
N VAL A 18 17.32 19.76 -1.64
CA VAL A 18 16.89 18.40 -1.23
C VAL A 18 15.59 18.45 -0.42
N GLY A 19 15.43 19.47 0.43
CA GLY A 19 14.21 19.65 1.22
C GLY A 19 13.00 19.92 0.32
N TRP A 20 13.14 20.80 -0.66
CA TRP A 20 12.07 21.07 -1.63
C TRP A 20 11.78 19.87 -2.53
N ILE A 21 12.80 19.07 -2.91
CA ILE A 21 12.58 17.81 -3.62
C ILE A 21 11.71 16.86 -2.78
N ALA A 22 12.04 16.69 -1.50
CA ALA A 22 11.32 15.83 -0.58
C ALA A 22 9.86 16.31 -0.37
N LEU A 23 9.65 17.61 -0.19
CA LEU A 23 8.33 18.21 -0.03
C LEU A 23 7.45 18.01 -1.27
N TRP A 24 7.93 18.40 -2.45
CA TRP A 24 7.18 18.22 -3.69
C TRP A 24 6.87 16.74 -3.96
N THR A 25 7.82 15.85 -3.68
CA THR A 25 7.61 14.40 -3.80
C THR A 25 6.54 13.93 -2.82
N GLY A 26 6.61 14.37 -1.57
CA GLY A 26 5.65 14.03 -0.52
C GLY A 26 4.22 14.42 -0.91
N PHE A 27 4.00 15.69 -1.32
CA PHE A 27 2.71 16.17 -1.80
C PHE A 27 2.21 15.38 -3.02
N THR A 28 3.09 15.16 -3.98
CA THR A 28 2.77 14.46 -5.23
C THR A 28 2.40 12.99 -5.00
N LEU A 29 3.06 12.31 -4.05
CA LEU A 29 2.74 10.93 -3.67
C LEU A 29 1.47 10.84 -2.82
N GLY A 30 1.24 11.79 -1.92
CA GLY A 30 0.11 11.80 -0.99
C GLY A 30 -1.22 12.21 -1.62
N VAL A 31 -1.22 13.11 -2.62
CA VAL A 31 -2.46 13.68 -3.19
C VAL A 31 -3.34 12.63 -3.87
N THR A 32 -2.75 11.70 -4.61
CA THR A 32 -3.51 10.65 -5.31
C THR A 32 -4.29 9.75 -4.35
N PRO A 33 -3.66 9.11 -3.34
CA PRO A 33 -4.40 8.27 -2.40
C PRO A 33 -5.37 9.06 -1.53
N ALA A 34 -5.08 10.33 -1.21
CA ALA A 34 -5.99 11.20 -0.47
C ALA A 34 -7.30 11.43 -1.25
N ILE A 35 -7.20 11.87 -2.51
CA ILE A 35 -8.37 12.08 -3.37
C ILE A 35 -9.10 10.76 -3.62
N THR A 36 -8.36 9.67 -3.86
CA THR A 36 -8.95 8.34 -4.07
C THR A 36 -9.76 7.88 -2.85
N ALA A 37 -9.24 8.07 -1.63
CA ALA A 37 -9.92 7.71 -0.40
C ALA A 37 -11.22 8.51 -0.20
N LEU A 38 -11.20 9.82 -0.48
CA LEU A 38 -12.38 10.68 -0.41
C LEU A 38 -13.47 10.28 -1.40
N LEU A 39 -13.08 9.85 -2.60
CA LEU A 39 -14.02 9.51 -3.68
C LEU A 39 -14.39 8.02 -3.73
N ALA A 40 -13.72 7.16 -2.97
CA ALA A 40 -13.97 5.72 -2.97
C ALA A 40 -15.47 5.35 -2.76
N PRO A 41 -16.21 5.96 -1.80
CA PRO A 41 -17.64 5.66 -1.63
C PRO A 41 -18.50 6.10 -2.82
N ALA A 42 -18.10 7.17 -3.51
CA ALA A 42 -18.82 7.64 -4.71
C ALA A 42 -18.62 6.69 -5.89
N TRP A 43 -17.38 6.23 -6.10
CA TRP A 43 -17.05 5.28 -7.14
C TRP A 43 -17.68 3.90 -6.92
N GLY A 44 -17.79 3.44 -5.66
CA GLY A 44 -18.53 2.23 -5.31
C GLY A 44 -19.99 2.30 -5.78
N ARG A 45 -20.71 3.37 -5.40
CA ARG A 45 -22.12 3.58 -5.82
C ARG A 45 -22.28 3.71 -7.34
N LEU A 46 -21.29 4.35 -7.99
CA LEU A 46 -21.32 4.54 -9.43
C LEU A 46 -21.10 3.21 -10.17
N SER A 47 -20.27 2.31 -9.60
CA SER A 47 -20.04 0.97 -10.17
C SER A 47 -21.28 0.09 -10.15
N ASP A 48 -22.12 0.24 -9.12
CA ASP A 48 -23.39 -0.50 -9.02
C ASP A 48 -24.41 -0.02 -10.07
N ARG A 49 -24.28 1.24 -10.54
CA ARG A 49 -25.20 1.82 -11.53
C ARG A 49 -24.77 1.65 -12.99
N PHE A 50 -23.47 1.83 -13.26
CA PHE A 50 -22.93 1.88 -14.64
C PHE A 50 -22.14 0.63 -15.03
N GLY A 51 -22.01 -0.33 -14.13
CA GLY A 51 -21.19 -1.52 -14.32
C GLY A 51 -19.72 -1.31 -13.95
N ARG A 52 -19.06 -2.40 -13.58
CA ARG A 52 -17.68 -2.37 -13.08
C ARG A 52 -16.67 -2.28 -14.21
N LYS A 53 -16.94 -2.96 -15.34
CA LYS A 53 -16.07 -2.92 -16.53
C LYS A 53 -15.86 -1.49 -17.02
N LEU A 54 -16.92 -0.71 -17.12
CA LEU A 54 -16.85 0.69 -17.60
C LEU A 54 -15.99 1.55 -16.69
N LEU A 55 -16.15 1.43 -15.36
CA LEU A 55 -15.39 2.23 -14.42
C LEU A 55 -13.92 1.85 -14.36
N VAL A 56 -13.59 0.56 -14.48
CA VAL A 56 -12.19 0.10 -14.57
C VAL A 56 -11.57 0.55 -15.89
N ALA A 57 -12.28 0.42 -17.02
CA ALA A 57 -11.83 0.89 -18.32
C ALA A 57 -11.55 2.40 -18.32
N ARG A 58 -12.47 3.19 -17.74
CA ARG A 58 -12.29 4.64 -17.56
C ARG A 58 -11.02 4.96 -16.75
N SER A 59 -10.78 4.25 -15.64
CA SER A 59 -9.60 4.46 -14.81
C SER A 59 -8.32 4.15 -15.58
N LEU A 60 -8.28 3.01 -16.29
CA LEU A 60 -7.14 2.63 -17.11
C LEU A 60 -6.89 3.61 -18.25
N ALA A 61 -7.93 4.01 -18.98
CA ALA A 61 -7.83 5.00 -20.06
C ALA A 61 -7.31 6.35 -19.56
N SER A 62 -7.82 6.83 -18.43
CA SER A 62 -7.33 8.06 -17.81
C SER A 62 -5.84 7.92 -17.42
N PHE A 63 -5.42 6.76 -16.89
CA PHE A 63 -4.04 6.53 -16.51
C PHE A 63 -3.10 6.45 -17.70
N VAL A 64 -3.53 5.94 -18.85
CA VAL A 64 -2.78 6.02 -20.11
C VAL A 64 -2.44 7.47 -20.42
N VAL A 65 -3.45 8.34 -20.48
CA VAL A 65 -3.28 9.75 -20.83
C VAL A 65 -2.42 10.47 -19.77
N ILE A 66 -2.74 10.29 -18.50
CA ILE A 66 -2.04 10.97 -17.38
C ILE A 66 -0.57 10.54 -17.32
N MET A 67 -0.26 9.23 -17.46
CA MET A 67 1.13 8.76 -17.47
C MET A 67 1.89 9.31 -18.68
N ALA A 68 1.29 9.31 -19.85
CA ALA A 68 1.90 9.94 -21.01
C ALA A 68 2.15 11.43 -20.77
N ALA A 69 1.17 12.18 -20.28
CA ALA A 69 1.31 13.61 -19.99
C ALA A 69 2.43 13.91 -18.99
N MET A 70 2.66 13.03 -17.99
CA MET A 70 3.74 13.18 -17.01
C MET A 70 5.15 13.16 -17.65
N ALA A 71 5.31 12.58 -18.83
CA ALA A 71 6.59 12.58 -19.55
C ALA A 71 7.00 13.96 -20.08
N TRP A 72 6.04 14.83 -20.33
CA TRP A 72 6.26 16.17 -20.92
C TRP A 72 6.12 17.34 -19.94
N VAL A 73 5.95 17.04 -18.64
CA VAL A 73 5.88 18.13 -17.63
C VAL A 73 7.22 18.85 -17.52
N THR A 74 7.12 20.16 -17.26
CA THR A 74 8.28 21.06 -17.14
C THR A 74 8.47 21.64 -15.75
N HIS A 75 7.41 21.54 -14.89
CA HIS A 75 7.43 22.07 -13.53
C HIS A 75 6.84 21.09 -12.53
N PRO A 76 7.32 21.08 -11.27
CA PRO A 76 6.81 20.20 -10.22
C PRO A 76 5.30 20.27 -10.01
N TRP A 77 4.71 21.45 -10.09
CA TRP A 77 3.28 21.64 -9.89
C TRP A 77 2.42 21.01 -10.99
N HIS A 78 2.92 20.88 -12.25
CA HIS A 78 2.23 20.13 -13.31
C HIS A 78 2.11 18.67 -12.92
N LEU A 79 3.21 18.09 -12.38
CA LEU A 79 3.23 16.71 -11.92
C LEU A 79 2.26 16.50 -10.77
N PHE A 80 2.24 17.41 -9.79
CA PHE A 80 1.27 17.39 -8.69
C PHE A 80 -0.18 17.45 -9.20
N ALA A 81 -0.49 18.36 -10.12
CA ALA A 81 -1.83 18.48 -10.70
C ALA A 81 -2.27 17.21 -11.44
N LEU A 82 -1.39 16.60 -12.25
CA LEU A 82 -1.66 15.35 -12.93
C LEU A 82 -1.90 14.20 -11.95
N ARG A 83 -1.16 14.16 -10.82
CA ARG A 83 -1.35 13.20 -9.75
C ARG A 83 -2.67 13.42 -8.99
N ALA A 84 -3.09 14.66 -8.80
CA ALA A 84 -4.40 14.99 -8.25
C ALA A 84 -5.52 14.52 -9.18
N ILE A 85 -5.41 14.80 -10.48
CA ILE A 85 -6.35 14.32 -11.51
C ILE A 85 -6.37 12.78 -11.53
N GLN A 86 -5.21 12.12 -11.42
CA GLN A 86 -5.14 10.66 -11.32
C GLN A 86 -5.95 10.13 -10.14
N GLY A 87 -5.90 10.81 -8.99
CA GLY A 87 -6.69 10.45 -7.81
C GLY A 87 -8.20 10.49 -8.04
N LEU A 88 -8.69 11.43 -8.89
CA LEU A 88 -10.11 11.50 -9.28
C LEU A 88 -10.57 10.26 -10.05
N PHE A 89 -9.70 9.68 -10.86
CA PHE A 89 -10.03 8.52 -11.71
C PHE A 89 -9.59 7.18 -11.11
N ALA A 90 -8.89 7.17 -9.97
CA ALA A 90 -8.46 5.97 -9.27
C ALA A 90 -9.63 5.22 -8.61
N GLY A 91 -9.35 4.06 -7.98
CA GLY A 91 -10.37 3.29 -7.26
C GLY A 91 -10.72 1.95 -7.94
N TYR A 92 -10.00 1.57 -8.98
CA TYR A 92 -10.24 0.30 -9.70
C TYR A 92 -9.87 -0.97 -8.91
N GLY A 93 -9.00 -0.88 -7.89
CA GLY A 93 -8.51 -2.06 -7.15
C GLY A 93 -9.63 -2.91 -6.54
N PRO A 94 -10.53 -2.35 -5.71
CA PRO A 94 -11.68 -3.06 -5.20
C PRO A 94 -12.63 -3.55 -6.29
N LEU A 95 -12.79 -2.81 -7.39
CA LEU A 95 -13.63 -3.22 -8.51
C LEU A 95 -13.08 -4.47 -9.21
N CYS A 96 -11.77 -4.58 -9.38
CA CYS A 96 -11.15 -5.80 -9.94
C CYS A 96 -11.41 -7.03 -9.07
N LEU A 97 -11.40 -6.91 -7.74
CA LEU A 97 -11.72 -8.01 -6.83
C LEU A 97 -13.20 -8.41 -6.96
N ALA A 98 -14.09 -7.43 -7.06
CA ALA A 98 -15.50 -7.68 -7.25
C ALA A 98 -15.80 -8.34 -8.62
N MET A 99 -15.15 -7.88 -9.70
CA MET A 99 -15.22 -8.49 -11.02
C MET A 99 -14.76 -9.96 -11.00
N ALA A 100 -13.65 -10.25 -10.31
CA ALA A 100 -13.15 -11.62 -10.15
C ALA A 100 -14.14 -12.52 -9.40
N ALA A 101 -14.78 -11.99 -8.36
CA ALA A 101 -15.78 -12.73 -7.59
C ALA A 101 -17.02 -13.06 -8.44
N GLU A 102 -17.51 -12.11 -9.22
CA GLU A 102 -18.72 -12.28 -10.06
C GLU A 102 -18.51 -13.16 -11.29
N SER A 103 -17.30 -13.12 -11.87
CA SER A 103 -16.98 -13.92 -13.05
C SER A 103 -16.62 -15.37 -12.71
N SER A 104 -16.62 -15.74 -11.43
CA SER A 104 -16.15 -17.04 -10.99
C SER A 104 -17.31 -17.93 -10.52
N PRO A 105 -17.28 -19.25 -10.83
CA PRO A 105 -18.16 -20.23 -10.22
C PRO A 105 -18.07 -20.15 -8.68
N LYS A 106 -19.19 -20.39 -7.99
CA LYS A 106 -19.29 -20.25 -6.53
C LYS A 106 -18.23 -21.04 -5.74
N ASP A 107 -17.82 -22.18 -6.24
CA ASP A 107 -16.77 -23.05 -5.66
C ASP A 107 -15.35 -22.52 -5.85
N ARG A 108 -15.12 -21.58 -6.79
CA ARG A 108 -13.79 -21.04 -7.14
C ARG A 108 -13.61 -19.55 -6.83
N VAL A 109 -14.61 -18.88 -6.28
CA VAL A 109 -14.54 -17.43 -5.96
C VAL A 109 -13.31 -17.09 -5.12
N ALA A 110 -13.03 -17.87 -4.07
CA ALA A 110 -11.86 -17.63 -3.21
C ALA A 110 -10.53 -17.73 -3.98
N GLN A 111 -10.41 -18.68 -4.91
CA GLN A 111 -9.23 -18.85 -5.75
C GLN A 111 -9.04 -17.66 -6.69
N SER A 112 -10.10 -17.19 -7.32
CA SER A 112 -10.07 -16.06 -8.27
C SER A 112 -9.70 -14.76 -7.56
N ILE A 113 -10.30 -14.48 -6.40
CA ILE A 113 -9.92 -13.34 -5.55
C ILE A 113 -8.43 -13.44 -5.16
N GLY A 114 -7.98 -14.62 -4.74
CA GLY A 114 -6.58 -14.87 -4.38
C GLY A 114 -5.62 -14.59 -5.55
N THR A 115 -5.99 -14.98 -6.76
CA THR A 115 -5.19 -14.71 -7.97
C THR A 115 -5.07 -13.22 -8.25
N VAL A 116 -6.18 -12.46 -8.18
CA VAL A 116 -6.16 -11.01 -8.37
C VAL A 116 -5.34 -10.32 -7.28
N GLN A 117 -5.49 -10.72 -6.02
CA GLN A 117 -4.69 -10.18 -4.91
C GLN A 117 -3.19 -10.47 -5.09
N THR A 118 -2.84 -11.66 -5.57
CA THR A 118 -1.44 -12.02 -5.86
C THR A 118 -0.90 -11.11 -6.97
N ALA A 119 -1.64 -10.91 -8.05
CA ALA A 119 -1.25 -10.02 -9.13
C ALA A 119 -1.08 -8.56 -8.66
N GLN A 120 -1.98 -8.08 -7.79
CA GLN A 120 -1.88 -6.74 -7.18
C GLN A 120 -0.62 -6.57 -6.30
N ARG A 121 -0.08 -7.65 -5.74
CA ARG A 121 1.17 -7.63 -4.96
C ARG A 121 2.43 -7.73 -5.82
N LEU A 122 2.35 -8.42 -6.96
CA LEU A 122 3.47 -8.52 -7.90
C LEU A 122 3.88 -7.16 -8.49
N GLY A 123 2.91 -6.29 -8.71
CA GLY A 123 3.16 -4.93 -9.20
C GLY A 123 4.14 -4.13 -8.33
N PRO A 124 3.88 -3.93 -7.04
CA PRO A 124 4.80 -3.31 -6.10
C PRO A 124 6.12 -4.06 -5.91
N ALA A 125 6.13 -5.39 -6.05
CA ALA A 125 7.34 -6.20 -5.89
C ALA A 125 8.31 -6.06 -7.08
N LEU A 126 7.81 -6.14 -8.31
CA LEU A 126 8.63 -6.13 -9.54
C LEU A 126 8.75 -4.73 -10.16
N GLY A 127 7.71 -3.91 -9.96
CA GLY A 127 7.62 -2.57 -10.57
C GLY A 127 8.83 -1.68 -10.32
N PRO A 128 9.35 -1.56 -9.10
CA PRO A 128 10.51 -0.72 -8.81
C PRO A 128 11.80 -1.16 -9.51
N VAL A 129 12.11 -2.46 -9.58
CA VAL A 129 13.29 -2.95 -10.30
C VAL A 129 13.15 -2.71 -11.80
N ILE A 130 11.99 -3.07 -12.38
CA ILE A 130 11.71 -2.83 -13.80
C ILE A 130 11.79 -1.33 -14.10
N GLY A 131 11.15 -0.52 -13.27
CA GLY A 131 11.15 0.94 -13.42
C GLY A 131 12.55 1.54 -13.28
N GLY A 132 13.34 1.06 -12.32
CA GLY A 132 14.73 1.49 -12.11
C GLY A 132 15.63 1.14 -13.28
N ALA A 133 15.48 -0.08 -13.85
CA ALA A 133 16.20 -0.49 -15.04
C ALA A 133 15.81 0.36 -16.25
N VAL A 134 14.52 0.56 -16.50
CA VAL A 134 14.03 1.41 -17.60
C VAL A 134 14.50 2.85 -17.41
N ALA A 135 14.35 3.42 -16.21
CA ALA A 135 14.80 4.78 -15.94
C ALA A 135 16.32 4.97 -16.13
N GLY A 136 17.12 3.96 -15.74
CA GLY A 136 18.58 3.97 -15.94
C GLY A 136 19.02 3.82 -17.39
N LEU A 137 18.26 3.11 -18.22
CA LEU A 137 18.60 2.87 -19.63
C LEU A 137 18.11 3.97 -20.57
N VAL A 138 16.88 4.44 -20.37
CA VAL A 138 16.19 5.34 -21.31
C VAL A 138 15.73 6.66 -20.68
N GLY A 139 16.05 6.89 -19.43
CA GLY A 139 15.70 8.10 -18.68
C GLY A 139 14.30 8.06 -18.03
N LEU A 140 14.09 8.97 -17.06
CA LEU A 140 12.86 9.00 -16.25
C LEU A 140 11.64 9.37 -17.06
N ARG A 141 11.75 10.30 -18.02
CA ARG A 141 10.63 10.72 -18.89
C ARG A 141 10.10 9.55 -19.73
N THR A 142 11.01 8.77 -20.32
CA THR A 142 10.66 7.60 -21.12
C THR A 142 10.04 6.49 -20.26
N ALA A 143 10.44 6.37 -18.99
CA ALA A 143 9.85 5.42 -18.06
C ALA A 143 8.36 5.70 -17.79
N PHE A 144 7.90 6.96 -17.84
CA PHE A 144 6.47 7.30 -17.80
C PHE A 144 5.74 6.80 -19.05
N LEU A 145 6.35 6.96 -20.25
CA LEU A 145 5.76 6.46 -21.49
C LEU A 145 5.65 4.93 -21.50
N VAL A 146 6.71 4.23 -21.07
CA VAL A 146 6.68 2.76 -20.92
C VAL A 146 5.56 2.35 -19.96
N THR A 147 5.39 3.08 -18.85
CA THR A 147 4.28 2.83 -17.90
C THR A 147 2.93 3.06 -18.55
N SER A 148 2.78 4.10 -19.39
CA SER A 148 1.56 4.33 -20.18
C SER A 148 1.24 3.16 -21.10
N VAL A 149 2.24 2.59 -21.77
CA VAL A 149 2.06 1.40 -22.63
C VAL A 149 1.53 0.20 -21.83
N PHE A 150 2.03 -0.03 -20.59
CA PHE A 150 1.47 -1.08 -19.74
C PHE A 150 -0.01 -0.85 -19.41
N TYR A 151 -0.44 0.40 -19.21
CA TYR A 151 -1.86 0.71 -19.02
C TYR A 151 -2.67 0.51 -20.30
N VAL A 152 -2.12 0.79 -21.49
CA VAL A 152 -2.76 0.46 -22.79
C VAL A 152 -2.98 -1.03 -22.90
N ILE A 153 -1.95 -1.84 -22.64
CA ILE A 153 -2.05 -3.31 -22.69
C ILE A 153 -3.13 -3.79 -21.71
N ALA A 154 -3.14 -3.30 -20.48
CA ALA A 154 -4.15 -3.67 -19.49
C ALA A 154 -5.56 -3.26 -19.92
N LEU A 155 -5.73 -2.08 -20.51
CA LEU A 155 -7.02 -1.60 -21.03
C LEU A 155 -7.52 -2.48 -22.17
N VAL A 156 -6.64 -2.79 -23.14
CA VAL A 156 -6.97 -3.65 -24.28
C VAL A 156 -7.37 -5.05 -23.80
N GLN A 157 -6.61 -5.64 -22.87
CA GLN A 157 -6.94 -6.94 -22.28
C GLN A 157 -8.30 -6.90 -21.57
N LEU A 158 -8.59 -5.85 -20.79
CA LEU A 158 -9.88 -5.69 -20.13
C LEU A 158 -11.04 -5.63 -21.14
N LEU A 159 -10.88 -4.84 -22.19
CA LEU A 159 -11.93 -4.64 -23.20
C LEU A 159 -12.23 -5.92 -24.00
N ILE A 160 -11.18 -6.68 -24.36
CA ILE A 160 -11.29 -7.88 -25.19
C ILE A 160 -11.67 -9.11 -24.37
N LEU A 161 -11.01 -9.34 -23.22
CA LEU A 161 -11.09 -10.61 -22.50
C LEU A 161 -12.21 -10.63 -21.46
N TYR A 162 -12.60 -9.47 -20.90
CA TYR A 162 -13.61 -9.44 -19.85
C TYR A 162 -15.00 -9.15 -20.40
N GLN A 163 -15.94 -10.05 -20.12
CA GLN A 163 -17.36 -9.86 -20.36
C GLN A 163 -18.08 -9.67 -19.02
N GLU A 164 -18.82 -8.57 -18.88
CA GLU A 164 -19.57 -8.28 -17.67
C GLU A 164 -20.79 -9.17 -17.59
N PRO A 165 -21.03 -9.90 -16.47
CA PRO A 165 -22.25 -10.68 -16.29
C PRO A 165 -23.48 -9.76 -16.28
N PRO A 166 -24.66 -10.23 -16.75
CA PRO A 166 -25.89 -9.46 -16.70
C PRO A 166 -26.23 -9.03 -15.28
N VAL A 167 -26.69 -7.78 -15.12
CA VAL A 167 -26.91 -7.09 -13.84
C VAL A 167 -27.92 -7.79 -12.91
N GLU A 168 -28.73 -8.74 -13.41
CA GLU A 168 -29.77 -9.42 -12.63
C GLU A 168 -29.28 -10.24 -11.42
N GLN A 169 -28.01 -10.62 -11.38
CA GLN A 169 -27.46 -11.42 -10.27
C GLN A 169 -26.91 -10.60 -9.08
N ALA A 170 -26.76 -9.29 -9.21
CA ALA A 170 -26.21 -8.43 -8.17
C ALA A 170 -27.26 -7.96 -7.12
N ALA A 171 -28.54 -8.08 -7.43
CA ALA A 171 -29.63 -7.55 -6.58
C ALA A 171 -29.99 -8.41 -5.36
N SER A 172 -29.46 -9.63 -5.23
CA SER A 172 -29.81 -10.58 -4.17
C SER A 172 -28.86 -10.60 -2.97
N ALA A 173 -27.76 -9.84 -2.98
CA ALA A 173 -26.99 -9.60 -1.78
C ALA A 173 -27.67 -8.48 -0.99
N GLY A 174 -28.44 -8.85 0.02
CA GLY A 174 -29.15 -7.91 0.91
C GLY A 174 -28.23 -6.77 1.34
N ALA A 175 -28.76 -5.55 1.34
CA ALA A 175 -28.00 -4.36 1.75
C ALA A 175 -27.30 -4.64 3.08
N PRO A 176 -25.97 -4.45 3.18
CA PRO A 176 -25.26 -4.71 4.42
C PRO A 176 -25.90 -3.88 5.53
N ALA A 177 -26.26 -4.52 6.64
CA ALA A 177 -26.81 -3.81 7.79
C ALA A 177 -25.93 -2.62 8.10
N ARG A 178 -26.48 -1.42 8.15
CA ARG A 178 -25.75 -0.17 8.44
C ARG A 178 -25.30 -0.20 9.90
N VAL A 179 -24.16 -0.83 10.17
CA VAL A 179 -23.53 -0.76 11.48
C VAL A 179 -22.95 0.63 11.64
N SER A 180 -23.34 1.33 12.73
CA SER A 180 -22.84 2.67 13.01
C SER A 180 -21.33 2.68 13.25
N PHE A 181 -20.67 3.73 12.85
CA PHE A 181 -19.23 3.95 13.13
C PHE A 181 -18.92 3.84 14.64
N SER A 182 -19.75 4.47 15.48
CA SER A 182 -19.61 4.41 16.95
C SER A 182 -19.69 2.98 17.49
N THR A 183 -20.56 2.14 16.93
CA THR A 183 -20.70 0.74 17.33
C THR A 183 -19.44 -0.07 16.99
N VAL A 184 -18.83 0.17 15.82
CA VAL A 184 -17.62 -0.55 15.40
C VAL A 184 -16.40 -0.12 16.23
N LEU A 185 -16.31 1.16 16.58
CA LEU A 185 -15.22 1.68 17.43
C LEU A 185 -15.33 1.19 18.89
N ALA A 186 -16.52 0.80 19.32
CA ALA A 186 -16.73 0.29 20.68
C ALA A 186 -16.24 -1.15 20.87
N PHE A 187 -15.92 -1.89 19.79
CA PHE A 187 -15.33 -3.21 19.93
C PHE A 187 -13.93 -3.14 20.55
N GLU A 188 -13.70 -4.02 21.49
CA GLU A 188 -12.44 -4.14 22.22
C GLU A 188 -11.24 -4.27 21.26
N ASN A 189 -10.16 -3.54 21.50
CA ASN A 189 -8.96 -3.48 20.67
C ASN A 189 -9.14 -2.89 19.25
N PHE A 190 -10.36 -2.62 18.76
CA PHE A 190 -10.56 -2.26 17.36
C PHE A 190 -9.88 -0.93 17.00
N LEU A 191 -10.04 0.09 17.84
CA LEU A 191 -9.39 1.39 17.64
C LEU A 191 -7.85 1.28 17.69
N LEU A 192 -7.33 0.46 18.60
CA LEU A 192 -5.89 0.18 18.69
C LEU A 192 -5.37 -0.50 17.42
N LEU A 193 -6.12 -1.47 16.88
CA LEU A 193 -5.77 -2.15 15.63
C LEU A 193 -5.86 -1.23 14.41
N MET A 194 -6.84 -0.31 14.38
CA MET A 194 -6.88 0.76 13.37
C MET A 194 -5.64 1.66 13.44
N ALA A 195 -5.26 2.10 14.66
CA ALA A 195 -4.06 2.89 14.87
C ALA A 195 -2.78 2.12 14.48
N ALA A 196 -2.74 0.81 14.76
CA ALA A 196 -1.63 -0.05 14.37
C ALA A 196 -1.51 -0.16 12.84
N ILE A 197 -2.61 -0.40 12.14
CA ILE A 197 -2.64 -0.47 10.67
C ILE A 197 -2.25 0.88 10.05
N PHE A 198 -2.76 1.99 10.60
CA PHE A 198 -2.37 3.34 10.17
C PHE A 198 -0.86 3.54 10.33
N GLY A 199 -0.29 3.28 11.52
CA GLY A 199 1.13 3.50 11.82
C GLY A 199 2.05 2.61 10.97
N LEU A 200 1.73 1.32 10.82
CA LEU A 200 2.48 0.41 9.96
C LEU A 200 2.46 0.86 8.50
N GLN A 201 1.29 1.29 8.01
CA GLN A 201 1.15 1.77 6.65
C GLN A 201 1.81 3.13 6.45
N PHE A 202 1.78 3.99 7.48
CA PHE A 202 2.48 5.26 7.48
C PHE A 202 4.00 5.04 7.29
N VAL A 203 4.62 4.19 8.09
CA VAL A 203 6.06 3.91 7.99
C VAL A 203 6.40 3.18 6.68
N ASP A 204 5.57 2.24 6.20
CA ASP A 204 5.80 1.58 4.91
C ASP A 204 5.87 2.57 3.73
N ARG A 205 5.12 3.68 3.79
CA ARG A 205 5.06 4.69 2.71
C ARG A 205 6.05 5.84 2.86
N SER A 206 6.71 5.98 4.00
CA SER A 206 7.70 7.03 4.27
C SER A 206 8.91 6.95 3.35
N PHE A 207 9.28 5.74 2.92
CA PHE A 207 10.44 5.50 2.05
C PHE A 207 10.32 6.16 0.67
N GLY A 208 9.10 6.38 0.17
CA GLY A 208 8.85 6.93 -1.15
C GLY A 208 9.60 8.24 -1.44
N PRO A 209 9.44 9.28 -0.59
CA PRO A 209 10.10 10.57 -0.78
C PRO A 209 11.61 10.54 -0.52
N VAL A 210 12.11 9.64 0.33
CA VAL A 210 13.45 9.77 0.91
C VAL A 210 14.45 8.72 0.43
N LEU A 211 14.05 7.50 0.10
CA LEU A 211 14.98 6.43 -0.23
C LEU A 211 15.89 6.73 -1.43
N PRO A 212 15.40 7.25 -2.58
CA PRO A 212 16.28 7.60 -3.68
C PRO A 212 17.26 8.73 -3.34
N LEU A 213 16.87 9.65 -2.47
CA LEU A 213 17.74 10.74 -2.01
C LEU A 213 18.83 10.19 -1.08
N GLN A 214 18.47 9.25 -0.20
CA GLN A 214 19.44 8.55 0.66
C GLN A 214 20.45 7.77 -0.18
N VAL A 215 20.00 7.02 -1.18
CA VAL A 215 20.90 6.28 -2.09
C VAL A 215 21.83 7.22 -2.86
N ALA A 216 21.35 8.38 -3.30
CA ALA A 216 22.16 9.40 -3.94
C ALA A 216 23.20 10.00 -2.97
N ALA A 217 22.81 10.28 -1.73
CA ALA A 217 23.70 10.80 -0.69
C ALA A 217 24.85 9.85 -0.30
N MET A 218 24.67 8.53 -0.57
CA MET A 218 25.70 7.50 -0.35
C MET A 218 26.79 7.48 -1.45
N GLY A 219 26.77 8.41 -2.41
CA GLY A 219 27.74 8.48 -3.49
C GLY A 219 27.54 7.47 -4.62
N VAL A 220 26.35 6.87 -4.72
CA VAL A 220 26.02 6.02 -5.87
C VAL A 220 25.96 6.86 -7.14
N ALA A 221 26.60 6.38 -8.22
CA ALA A 221 26.63 7.08 -9.50
C ALA A 221 25.22 7.47 -9.96
N PRO A 222 24.98 8.72 -10.43
CA PRO A 222 23.63 9.23 -10.75
C PRO A 222 22.81 8.31 -11.66
N GLY A 223 23.42 7.71 -12.69
CA GLY A 223 22.74 6.76 -13.59
C GLY A 223 22.33 5.42 -12.92
N ARG A 224 22.87 5.10 -11.73
CA ARG A 224 22.56 3.87 -10.99
C ARG A 224 21.62 4.08 -9.81
N VAL A 225 21.38 5.32 -9.37
CA VAL A 225 20.53 5.61 -8.19
C VAL A 225 19.13 5.03 -8.35
N ALA A 226 18.51 5.21 -9.51
CA ALA A 226 17.17 4.68 -9.79
C ALA A 226 17.13 3.14 -9.69
N PHE A 227 18.12 2.47 -10.29
CA PHE A 227 18.21 1.01 -10.25
C PHE A 227 18.43 0.49 -8.82
N VAL A 228 19.39 1.05 -8.09
CA VAL A 228 19.67 0.64 -6.69
C VAL A 228 18.46 0.88 -5.80
N SER A 229 17.80 2.03 -5.91
CA SER A 229 16.55 2.31 -5.19
C SER A 229 15.45 1.31 -5.55
N GLY A 230 15.35 0.96 -6.83
CA GLY A 230 14.41 -0.05 -7.32
C GLY A 230 14.65 -1.42 -6.68
N VAL A 231 15.91 -1.84 -6.57
CA VAL A 231 16.28 -3.10 -5.90
C VAL A 231 15.88 -3.08 -4.42
N VAL A 232 16.13 -1.99 -3.70
CA VAL A 232 15.75 -1.83 -2.29
C VAL A 232 14.23 -1.89 -2.12
N PHE A 233 13.44 -1.17 -2.93
CA PHE A 233 11.98 -1.23 -2.90
C PHE A 233 11.44 -2.61 -3.24
N SER A 234 12.05 -3.31 -4.18
CA SER A 234 11.63 -4.67 -4.55
C SER A 234 11.97 -5.68 -3.46
N ALA A 235 13.14 -5.56 -2.82
CA ALA A 235 13.51 -6.37 -1.67
C ALA A 235 12.50 -6.20 -0.53
N LEU A 236 12.11 -4.94 -0.22
CA LEU A 236 11.09 -4.61 0.75
C LEU A 236 9.74 -5.28 0.39
N ALA A 237 9.28 -5.12 -0.83
CA ALA A 237 7.98 -5.65 -1.26
C ALA A 237 7.94 -7.18 -1.31
N CYS A 238 9.00 -7.83 -1.81
CA CYS A 238 9.11 -9.29 -1.85
C CYS A 238 9.19 -9.89 -0.45
N SER A 239 9.99 -9.29 0.44
CA SER A 239 10.10 -9.75 1.81
C SER A 239 8.82 -9.51 2.62
N ALA A 240 8.07 -8.42 2.35
CA ALA A 240 6.75 -8.21 2.94
C ALA A 240 5.77 -9.31 2.53
N ALA A 241 5.78 -9.73 1.26
CA ALA A 241 4.97 -10.85 0.81
C ALA A 241 5.33 -12.16 1.54
N ALA A 242 6.63 -12.43 1.74
CA ALA A 242 7.08 -13.57 2.54
C ALA A 242 6.63 -13.44 4.01
N GLY A 243 6.69 -12.24 4.58
CA GLY A 243 6.21 -11.93 5.92
C GLY A 243 4.72 -12.25 6.12
N HIS A 244 3.87 -11.92 5.13
CA HIS A 244 2.44 -12.27 5.17
C HIS A 244 2.22 -13.79 5.32
N HIS A 245 3.01 -14.61 4.63
CA HIS A 245 2.92 -16.08 4.77
C HIS A 245 3.49 -16.57 6.09
N LEU A 246 4.59 -15.96 6.58
CA LEU A 246 5.21 -16.34 7.87
C LEU A 246 4.27 -16.05 9.04
N CYS A 247 3.44 -15.02 8.97
CA CYS A 247 2.50 -14.62 10.01
C CYS A 247 1.62 -15.79 10.48
N ALA A 248 1.08 -16.57 9.55
CA ALA A 248 0.23 -17.72 9.89
C ALA A 248 0.95 -18.77 10.77
N ARG A 249 2.26 -18.97 10.57
CA ARG A 249 3.08 -19.87 11.41
C ARG A 249 3.33 -19.27 12.80
N LEU A 250 3.57 -17.97 12.87
CA LEU A 250 3.80 -17.27 14.13
C LEU A 250 2.55 -17.23 15.00
N LEU A 251 1.38 -16.93 14.44
CA LEU A 251 0.11 -16.90 15.16
C LEU A 251 -0.35 -18.26 15.70
N ARG A 252 0.22 -19.37 15.21
CA ARG A 252 -0.01 -20.69 15.80
C ARG A 252 0.71 -20.87 17.14
N ARG A 253 1.84 -20.18 17.35
CA ARG A 253 2.70 -20.33 18.54
C ARG A 253 2.57 -19.17 19.53
N TRP A 254 2.34 -17.97 19.02
CA TRP A 254 2.37 -16.73 19.77
C TRP A 254 1.02 -16.00 19.71
N SER A 255 0.73 -15.15 20.69
CA SER A 255 -0.47 -14.31 20.64
C SER A 255 -0.37 -13.23 19.58
N ALA A 256 -1.52 -12.73 19.09
CA ALA A 256 -1.53 -11.62 18.13
C ALA A 256 -0.82 -10.37 18.70
N ARG A 257 -0.99 -10.12 20.00
CA ARG A 257 -0.30 -9.04 20.72
C ARG A 257 1.22 -9.19 20.63
N ASP A 258 1.75 -10.37 20.89
CA ASP A 258 3.20 -10.62 20.86
C ASP A 258 3.75 -10.56 19.44
N VAL A 259 3.03 -11.09 18.46
CA VAL A 259 3.44 -11.05 17.05
C VAL A 259 3.46 -9.61 16.53
N ILE A 260 2.41 -8.81 16.76
CA ILE A 260 2.35 -7.41 16.29
C ILE A 260 3.45 -6.59 16.97
N SER A 261 3.56 -6.67 18.32
CA SER A 261 4.54 -5.87 19.05
C SER A 261 5.98 -6.27 18.74
N GLY A 262 6.27 -7.57 18.65
CA GLY A 262 7.60 -8.08 18.31
C GLY A 262 8.01 -7.72 16.87
N ALA A 263 7.11 -7.89 15.91
CA ALA A 263 7.35 -7.51 14.53
C ALA A 263 7.54 -5.99 14.36
N ALA A 264 6.77 -5.17 15.09
CA ALA A 264 6.95 -3.70 15.10
C ALA A 264 8.32 -3.29 15.67
N LEU A 265 8.81 -3.96 16.72
CA LEU A 265 10.16 -3.70 17.27
C LEU A 265 11.26 -4.11 16.28
N VAL A 266 11.13 -5.25 15.63
CA VAL A 266 12.09 -5.66 14.57
C VAL A 266 12.08 -4.66 13.42
N SER A 267 10.89 -4.18 13.02
CA SER A 267 10.75 -3.13 12.02
C SER A 267 11.41 -1.82 12.45
N ALA A 268 11.25 -1.42 13.72
CA ALA A 268 11.88 -0.21 14.26
C ALA A 268 13.40 -0.29 14.20
N GLY A 269 13.99 -1.42 14.61
CA GLY A 269 15.42 -1.66 14.50
C GLY A 269 15.92 -1.62 13.06
N ALA A 270 15.19 -2.26 12.12
CA ALA A 270 15.54 -2.25 10.71
C ALA A 270 15.50 -0.83 10.12
N VAL A 271 14.46 -0.03 10.45
CA VAL A 271 14.36 1.36 9.99
C VAL A 271 15.44 2.25 10.61
N ALA A 272 15.76 2.08 11.89
CA ALA A 272 16.85 2.83 12.51
C ALA A 272 18.20 2.59 11.81
N LEU A 273 18.43 1.39 11.28
CA LEU A 273 19.63 1.10 10.50
C LEU A 273 19.73 1.94 9.22
N PHE A 274 18.62 2.32 8.58
CA PHE A 274 18.65 3.19 7.39
C PHE A 274 19.30 4.56 7.66
N ALA A 275 19.21 5.06 8.90
CA ALA A 275 19.81 6.34 9.28
C ALA A 275 21.36 6.29 9.33
N VAL A 276 21.95 5.11 9.55
CA VAL A 276 23.39 4.94 9.82
C VAL A 276 24.13 4.12 8.75
N ILE A 277 23.42 3.37 7.91
CA ILE A 277 24.04 2.54 6.87
C ILE A 277 24.63 3.42 5.77
N GLY A 278 25.92 3.19 5.47
CA GLY A 278 26.65 3.83 4.37
C GLY A 278 26.86 2.95 3.13
N ALA A 279 26.36 1.69 3.12
CA ALA A 279 26.57 0.77 2.00
C ALA A 279 25.23 0.30 1.39
N ALA A 280 25.11 0.39 0.06
CA ALA A 280 23.87 0.08 -0.66
C ALA A 280 23.39 -1.38 -0.45
N TRP A 281 24.30 -2.36 -0.37
CA TRP A 281 23.92 -3.74 -0.11
C TRP A 281 23.32 -3.95 1.27
N ALA A 282 23.78 -3.20 2.27
CA ALA A 282 23.25 -3.25 3.62
C ALA A 282 21.83 -2.63 3.71
N LEU A 283 21.54 -1.61 2.88
CA LEU A 283 20.17 -1.10 2.73
C LEU A 283 19.20 -2.18 2.21
N VAL A 284 19.66 -3.02 1.27
CA VAL A 284 18.82 -4.14 0.75
C VAL A 284 18.49 -5.12 1.86
N LEU A 285 19.46 -5.46 2.73
CA LEU A 285 19.23 -6.35 3.86
C LEU A 285 18.30 -5.73 4.90
N ALA A 286 18.52 -4.46 5.25
CA ALA A 286 17.65 -3.72 6.17
C ALA A 286 16.22 -3.63 5.62
N ALA A 287 16.06 -3.36 4.31
CA ALA A 287 14.77 -3.35 3.64
C ALA A 287 14.08 -4.71 3.65
N ALA A 288 14.84 -5.80 3.47
CA ALA A 288 14.29 -7.15 3.54
C ALA A 288 13.81 -7.51 4.96
N ILE A 289 14.56 -7.14 5.99
CA ILE A 289 14.14 -7.34 7.39
C ILE A 289 12.90 -6.50 7.70
N PHE A 290 12.91 -5.20 7.33
CA PHE A 290 11.78 -4.30 7.53
C PHE A 290 10.53 -4.81 6.81
N GLY A 291 10.62 -5.13 5.51
CA GLY A 291 9.50 -5.63 4.74
C GLY A 291 8.88 -6.89 5.34
N ALA A 292 9.71 -7.89 5.67
CA ALA A 292 9.24 -9.13 6.27
C ALA A 292 8.51 -8.88 7.60
N SER A 293 9.07 -8.05 8.47
CA SER A 293 8.48 -7.75 9.78
C SER A 293 7.20 -6.92 9.67
N VAL A 294 7.15 -5.90 8.80
CA VAL A 294 5.91 -5.13 8.52
C VAL A 294 4.83 -6.03 7.92
N GLY A 295 5.19 -6.93 7.00
CA GLY A 295 4.24 -7.91 6.43
C GLY A 295 3.63 -8.81 7.51
N VAL A 296 4.44 -9.30 8.45
CA VAL A 296 3.95 -10.06 9.62
C VAL A 296 3.02 -9.21 10.48
N ALA A 297 3.45 -8.01 10.88
CA ALA A 297 2.68 -7.13 11.76
C ALA A 297 1.33 -6.74 11.16
N MET A 298 1.33 -6.39 9.86
CA MET A 298 0.12 -5.99 9.13
C MET A 298 -0.90 -7.13 9.06
N THR A 299 -0.44 -8.34 8.70
CA THR A 299 -1.32 -9.51 8.63
C THR A 299 -1.86 -9.88 10.00
N ALA A 300 -1.03 -9.85 11.05
CA ALA A 300 -1.47 -10.12 12.42
C ALA A 300 -2.50 -9.10 12.90
N ALA A 301 -2.33 -7.80 12.57
CA ALA A 301 -3.28 -6.76 12.93
C ALA A 301 -4.64 -6.96 12.23
N TYR A 302 -4.66 -7.25 10.93
CA TYR A 302 -5.91 -7.55 10.21
C TYR A 302 -6.58 -8.84 10.71
N THR A 303 -5.78 -9.88 11.03
CA THR A 303 -6.32 -11.14 11.58
C THR A 303 -6.93 -10.92 12.96
N ALA A 304 -6.26 -10.17 13.84
CA ALA A 304 -6.78 -9.82 15.15
C ALA A 304 -8.07 -9.01 15.03
N ALA A 305 -8.11 -8.02 14.12
CA ALA A 305 -9.30 -7.22 13.88
C ALA A 305 -10.49 -8.06 13.36
N ALA A 306 -10.24 -9.04 12.50
CA ALA A 306 -11.26 -9.98 12.03
C ALA A 306 -11.85 -10.83 13.16
N GLY A 307 -11.04 -11.17 14.17
CA GLY A 307 -11.47 -11.93 15.35
C GLY A 307 -12.34 -11.14 16.32
N VAL A 308 -12.16 -9.81 16.38
CA VAL A 308 -12.95 -8.91 17.26
C VAL A 308 -14.31 -8.59 16.65
N LEU A 309 -14.42 -8.59 15.33
CA LEU A 309 -15.63 -8.17 14.63
C LEU A 309 -16.66 -9.32 14.51
N PRO A 310 -17.89 -9.13 14.97
CA PRO A 310 -18.97 -10.09 14.71
C PRO A 310 -19.31 -10.15 13.21
N ALA A 311 -19.89 -11.27 12.76
CA ALA A 311 -20.11 -11.54 11.35
C ALA A 311 -20.88 -10.42 10.61
N ASN A 312 -21.89 -9.82 11.26
CA ASN A 312 -22.71 -8.74 10.72
C ASN A 312 -21.98 -7.38 10.64
N ALA A 313 -20.88 -7.18 11.38
CA ALA A 313 -20.08 -5.95 11.40
C ALA A 313 -18.77 -6.05 10.60
N ARG A 314 -18.40 -7.24 10.11
CA ARG A 314 -17.12 -7.46 9.40
C ARG A 314 -16.95 -6.55 8.19
N GLY A 315 -17.97 -6.39 7.35
CA GLY A 315 -17.89 -5.54 6.17
C GLY A 315 -17.58 -4.08 6.52
N ALA A 316 -18.32 -3.50 7.47
CA ALA A 316 -18.10 -2.14 7.94
C ALA A 316 -16.75 -2.01 8.64
N GLY A 317 -16.37 -2.97 9.49
CA GLY A 317 -15.09 -2.97 10.21
C GLY A 317 -13.89 -2.99 9.25
N PHE A 318 -13.88 -3.87 8.25
CA PHE A 318 -12.84 -3.89 7.23
C PHE A 318 -12.81 -2.61 6.39
N GLY A 319 -13.97 -1.96 6.17
CA GLY A 319 -14.04 -0.64 5.56
C GLY A 319 -13.27 0.42 6.36
N PHE A 320 -13.45 0.46 7.70
CA PHE A 320 -12.73 1.39 8.57
C PHE A 320 -11.23 1.08 8.66
N LEU A 321 -10.84 -0.20 8.70
CA LEU A 321 -9.43 -0.60 8.63
C LEU A 321 -8.78 -0.16 7.31
N SER A 322 -9.50 -0.28 6.21
CA SER A 322 -9.04 0.20 4.90
C SER A 322 -8.91 1.72 4.87
N THR A 323 -9.83 2.45 5.51
CA THR A 323 -9.73 3.91 5.65
C THR A 323 -8.50 4.30 6.47
N ALA A 324 -8.23 3.62 7.59
CA ALA A 324 -7.03 3.85 8.38
C ALA A 324 -5.74 3.58 7.58
N SER A 325 -5.72 2.49 6.81
CA SER A 325 -4.61 2.15 5.91
C SER A 325 -4.39 3.24 4.85
N LEU A 326 -5.45 3.67 4.15
CA LEU A 326 -5.39 4.72 3.12
C LEU A 326 -4.98 6.07 3.70
N ALA A 327 -5.42 6.40 4.92
CA ALA A 327 -4.99 7.61 5.62
C ALA A 327 -3.47 7.57 5.87
N GLY A 328 -2.92 6.43 6.31
CA GLY A 328 -1.48 6.24 6.44
C GLY A 328 -0.74 6.45 5.12
N VAL A 329 -1.25 5.86 4.02
CA VAL A 329 -0.67 6.02 2.67
C VAL A 329 -0.70 7.48 2.19
N ALA A 330 -1.75 8.23 2.51
CA ALA A 330 -1.92 9.61 2.06
C ALA A 330 -1.08 10.59 2.87
N VAL A 331 -1.08 10.45 4.21
CA VAL A 331 -0.44 11.38 5.13
C VAL A 331 1.08 11.19 5.18
N SER A 332 1.55 9.93 5.11
CA SER A 332 2.95 9.60 5.29
C SER A 332 3.89 10.33 4.33
N PRO A 333 3.71 10.31 2.99
CA PRO A 333 4.67 10.97 2.11
C PRO A 333 4.74 12.49 2.33
N VAL A 334 3.63 13.11 2.72
CA VAL A 334 3.58 14.55 3.03
C VAL A 334 4.34 14.85 4.31
N ALA A 335 4.04 14.13 5.40
CA ALA A 335 4.72 14.31 6.68
C ALA A 335 6.23 14.04 6.55
N CYS A 336 6.60 12.96 5.86
CA CYS A 336 8.00 12.61 5.63
C CYS A 336 8.71 13.60 4.71
N GLY A 337 8.00 14.20 3.74
CA GLY A 337 8.52 15.31 2.93
C GLY A 337 8.91 16.51 3.78
N PHE A 338 8.07 16.90 4.76
CA PHE A 338 8.41 17.97 5.71
C PHE A 338 9.60 17.62 6.60
N LEU A 339 9.65 16.42 7.15
CA LEU A 339 10.78 15.98 7.98
C LEU A 339 12.07 15.92 7.17
N ALA A 340 12.03 15.37 5.95
CA ALA A 340 13.18 15.25 5.07
C ALA A 340 13.70 16.61 4.56
N ALA A 341 12.85 17.65 4.58
CA ALA A 341 13.28 19.01 4.25
C ALA A 341 14.32 19.56 5.26
N THR A 342 14.36 19.03 6.48
CA THR A 342 15.37 19.36 7.49
C THR A 342 16.57 18.41 7.40
N ASP A 343 16.33 17.11 7.54
CA ASP A 343 17.32 16.04 7.37
C ASP A 343 16.62 14.72 7.07
N ILE A 344 17.08 14.01 6.05
CA ILE A 344 16.53 12.69 5.66
C ILE A 344 16.60 11.69 6.83
N ARG A 345 17.65 11.78 7.68
CA ARG A 345 17.83 10.89 8.84
C ARG A 345 16.72 11.03 9.88
N ILE A 346 16.14 12.22 10.02
CA ILE A 346 15.04 12.49 10.94
C ILE A 346 13.80 11.65 10.56
N VAL A 347 13.57 11.40 9.27
CA VAL A 347 12.46 10.55 8.82
C VAL A 347 12.60 9.14 9.38
N PHE A 348 13.78 8.53 9.21
CA PHE A 348 14.02 7.17 9.72
C PHE A 348 13.98 7.10 11.26
N ALA A 349 14.46 8.14 11.95
CA ALA A 349 14.35 8.22 13.40
C ALA A 349 12.89 8.34 13.85
N ALA A 350 12.10 9.20 13.22
CA ALA A 350 10.67 9.35 13.51
C ALA A 350 9.87 8.06 13.23
N ASP A 351 10.18 7.38 12.14
CA ASP A 351 9.59 6.09 11.80
C ASP A 351 9.93 5.02 12.84
N ALA A 352 11.19 4.94 13.28
CA ALA A 352 11.62 4.02 14.32
C ALA A 352 10.89 4.30 15.65
N VAL A 353 10.79 5.58 16.04
CA VAL A 353 10.03 6.00 17.25
C VAL A 353 8.56 5.63 17.08
N THR A 354 7.94 5.89 15.93
CA THR A 354 6.54 5.53 15.67
C THR A 354 6.30 4.04 15.86
N LEU A 355 7.18 3.19 15.32
CA LEU A 355 7.08 1.73 15.47
C LEU A 355 7.34 1.26 16.90
N CYS A 356 8.27 1.88 17.63
CA CYS A 356 8.49 1.60 19.06
C CYS A 356 7.27 1.98 19.90
N VAL A 357 6.69 3.16 19.68
CA VAL A 357 5.47 3.60 20.36
C VAL A 357 4.32 2.64 20.06
N LEU A 358 4.15 2.25 18.79
CA LEU A 358 3.15 1.28 18.37
C LEU A 358 3.35 -0.07 19.09
N ALA A 359 4.58 -0.58 19.13
CA ALA A 359 4.90 -1.84 19.81
C ALA A 359 4.55 -1.79 21.30
N VAL A 360 4.90 -0.68 21.98
CA VAL A 360 4.58 -0.47 23.40
C VAL A 360 3.08 -0.35 23.61
N LEU A 361 2.36 0.42 22.78
CA LEU A 361 0.91 0.57 22.88
C LEU A 361 0.21 -0.78 22.69
N VAL A 362 0.55 -1.54 21.66
CA VAL A 362 -0.01 -2.88 21.44
C VAL A 362 0.31 -3.79 22.62
N ARG A 363 1.55 -3.79 23.11
CA ARG A 363 1.98 -4.63 24.23
C ARG A 363 1.26 -4.31 25.54
N ARG A 364 0.96 -3.02 25.79
CA ARG A 364 0.38 -2.54 27.06
C ARG A 364 -1.15 -2.51 27.06
N VAL A 365 -1.74 -2.13 25.93
CA VAL A 365 -3.17 -1.82 25.83
C VAL A 365 -3.98 -2.95 25.25
N MET A 366 -3.39 -3.78 24.34
CA MET A 366 -4.13 -4.85 23.69
C MET A 366 -4.51 -5.96 24.68
N ILE A 367 -5.81 -6.15 24.86
CA ILE A 367 -6.36 -7.23 25.68
C ILE A 367 -6.28 -8.53 24.88
N GLU A 368 -5.67 -9.56 25.45
CA GLU A 368 -5.61 -10.87 24.83
C GLU A 368 -6.98 -11.54 24.84
N GLN A 369 -7.51 -11.83 23.68
CA GLN A 369 -8.61 -12.75 23.58
C GLN A 369 -8.12 -14.15 23.97
N ARG A 370 -8.64 -14.70 25.08
CA ARG A 370 -8.43 -16.12 25.41
C ARG A 370 -8.81 -16.93 24.21
N ARG A 371 -7.91 -17.78 23.71
CA ARG A 371 -8.28 -18.84 22.76
C ARG A 371 -9.43 -19.60 23.39
N VAL A 372 -10.62 -19.51 22.83
CA VAL A 372 -11.69 -20.46 23.13
C VAL A 372 -11.11 -21.80 22.68
N ALA A 373 -10.66 -22.60 23.64
CA ALA A 373 -10.30 -23.98 23.37
C ALA A 373 -11.50 -24.58 22.66
N GLU A 374 -11.31 -25.07 21.45
CA GLU A 374 -12.33 -25.89 20.78
C GLU A 374 -12.76 -26.94 21.79
N ALA A 375 -14.02 -26.80 22.24
CA ALA A 375 -14.62 -27.84 23.06
C ALA A 375 -14.50 -29.14 22.26
N PRO A 376 -14.01 -30.22 22.85
CA PRO A 376 -13.93 -31.50 22.15
C PRO A 376 -15.34 -31.80 21.61
N VAL A 377 -15.40 -32.05 20.30
CA VAL A 377 -16.62 -32.56 19.67
C VAL A 377 -16.98 -33.82 20.46
N VAL A 378 -17.98 -33.70 21.30
CA VAL A 378 -18.59 -34.85 21.94
C VAL A 378 -19.18 -35.66 20.81
N ALA A 379 -18.55 -36.76 20.45
CA ALA A 379 -19.12 -37.76 19.58
C ALA A 379 -20.39 -38.26 20.28
N ASP A 380 -21.52 -37.93 19.76
CA ASP A 380 -22.77 -38.55 20.15
C ASP A 380 -22.71 -40.06 19.90
N PRO A 381 -23.23 -40.88 20.82
CA PRO A 381 -23.18 -42.34 20.77
C PRO A 381 -23.97 -42.94 19.63
#